data_d2fef12436d46cac1839cf5db6a3b115
#
_entry.id   d2fef12436d46cac1839cf5db6a3b115
#
_cell.length_a   1.000
_cell.length_b   1.000
_cell.length_c   1.000
_cell.angle_alpha   90.00
_cell.angle_beta   90.00
_cell.angle_gamma   90.00
#
_symmetry.space_group_name_H-M   'P 1'
#
loop_
_entity.id
_entity.type
_entity.pdbx_description
1 polymer ?
#
loop_
_entity_poly.entity_id
_entity_poly.type
_entity_poly.pdbx_seq_one_letter_code
_entity_poly.pdbx_strand_id
1 'polypeptide(L)'
;MRRDDIPAVARVIHRSHEGSLDAALNLTYATPSHCRSFVETLVLRAGCGRFDPEASFVAESSGSLVGALLASHLSRDNGHLCQVSVLPEVHGQGLGHALVSACLKALRQQGLSTASLSVTEHNTRAYALYERLGFRRHRTFAAHAWVRPPARIALPA
;
A
#
# COMPACT_ATOMS: atom_id res chain seq x y z
N MET A 1 7.24 0.76 -12.01
CA MET A 1 7.47 -0.54 -11.35
C MET A 1 7.43 -1.67 -12.37
N ARG A 2 8.34 -2.66 -12.29
CA ARG A 2 8.43 -3.84 -13.16
C ARG A 2 7.92 -5.09 -12.44
N ARG A 3 7.58 -6.14 -13.19
CA ARG A 3 7.15 -7.41 -12.59
C ARG A 3 8.23 -8.07 -11.72
N ASP A 4 9.49 -7.92 -12.10
CA ASP A 4 10.63 -8.47 -11.36
C ASP A 4 10.84 -7.80 -9.99
N ASP A 5 10.24 -6.62 -9.78
CA ASP A 5 10.28 -5.91 -8.49
C ASP A 5 9.35 -6.54 -7.43
N ILE A 6 8.40 -7.41 -7.83
CA ILE A 6 7.37 -7.97 -6.94
C ILE A 6 7.95 -8.52 -5.62
N PRO A 7 9.00 -9.38 -5.63
CA PRO A 7 9.54 -9.92 -4.38
C PRO A 7 10.16 -8.85 -3.47
N ALA A 8 10.84 -7.85 -4.05
CA ALA A 8 11.46 -6.76 -3.31
C ALA A 8 10.41 -5.80 -2.75
N VAL A 9 9.41 -5.45 -3.55
CA VAL A 9 8.25 -4.63 -3.12
C VAL A 9 7.50 -5.31 -1.97
N ALA A 10 7.24 -6.62 -2.07
CA ALA A 10 6.59 -7.37 -1.00
C ALA A 10 7.37 -7.32 0.33
N ARG A 11 8.71 -7.40 0.27
CA ARG A 11 9.56 -7.22 1.47
C ARG A 11 9.45 -5.81 2.04
N VAL A 12 9.45 -4.78 1.20
CA VAL A 12 9.28 -3.39 1.64
C VAL A 12 7.93 -3.21 2.33
N ILE A 13 6.85 -3.75 1.73
CA ILE A 13 5.50 -3.69 2.32
C ILE A 13 5.49 -4.38 3.68
N HIS A 14 5.98 -5.61 3.77
CA HIS A 14 6.00 -6.35 5.03
C HIS A 14 6.75 -5.57 6.12
N ARG A 15 8.01 -5.17 5.88
CA ARG A 15 8.83 -4.44 6.84
C ARG A 15 8.23 -3.08 7.23
N SER A 16 7.59 -2.38 6.31
CA SER A 16 6.96 -1.08 6.61
C SER A 16 5.73 -1.18 7.50
N HIS A 17 5.15 -2.38 7.63
CA HIS A 17 3.96 -2.64 8.47
C HIS A 17 4.27 -3.42 9.74
N GLU A 18 5.51 -3.88 9.96
CA GLU A 18 5.90 -4.57 11.18
C GLU A 18 5.52 -3.76 12.43
N GLY A 19 4.81 -4.39 13.36
CA GLY A 19 4.35 -3.76 14.60
C GLY A 19 3.21 -2.74 14.43
N SER A 20 2.68 -2.55 13.23
CA SER A 20 1.56 -1.62 13.00
C SER A 20 0.21 -2.24 13.35
N LEU A 21 -0.78 -1.37 13.62
CA LEU A 21 -2.17 -1.79 13.79
C LEU A 21 -2.71 -2.46 12.51
N ASP A 22 -2.30 -1.96 11.34
CA ASP A 22 -2.69 -2.54 10.05
C ASP A 22 -2.23 -4.00 9.93
N ALA A 23 -1.00 -4.32 10.37
CA ALA A 23 -0.50 -5.69 10.37
C ALA A 23 -1.23 -6.59 11.38
N ALA A 24 -1.67 -6.04 12.50
CA ALA A 24 -2.44 -6.79 13.50
C ALA A 24 -3.85 -7.15 13.01
N LEU A 25 -4.45 -6.30 12.17
CA LEU A 25 -5.84 -6.45 11.72
C LEU A 25 -5.98 -7.04 10.32
N ASN A 26 -4.94 -6.96 9.49
CA ASN A 26 -4.99 -7.38 8.09
C ASN A 26 -3.93 -8.44 7.80
N LEU A 27 -4.38 -9.65 7.56
CA LEU A 27 -3.53 -10.81 7.23
C LEU A 27 -2.62 -10.56 6.01
N THR A 28 -2.96 -9.62 5.14
CA THR A 28 -2.11 -9.20 4.01
C THR A 28 -0.69 -8.84 4.46
N TYR A 29 -0.55 -8.23 5.62
CA TYR A 29 0.75 -7.76 6.13
C TYR A 29 1.42 -8.73 7.11
N ALA A 30 0.76 -9.84 7.45
CA ALA A 30 1.20 -10.75 8.51
C ALA A 30 2.53 -11.46 8.19
N THR A 31 2.79 -11.78 6.93
CA THR A 31 4.02 -12.46 6.50
C THR A 31 4.54 -11.94 5.14
N PRO A 32 5.84 -12.11 4.84
CA PRO A 32 6.36 -11.79 3.50
C PRO A 32 5.63 -12.49 2.36
N SER A 33 5.17 -13.73 2.57
CA SER A 33 4.43 -14.49 1.55
C SER A 33 3.02 -13.92 1.32
N HIS A 34 2.33 -13.46 2.36
CA HIS A 34 1.04 -12.78 2.21
C HIS A 34 1.20 -11.45 1.47
N CYS A 35 2.21 -10.64 1.82
CA CYS A 35 2.54 -9.42 1.09
C CYS A 35 2.84 -9.71 -0.38
N ARG A 36 3.58 -10.79 -0.68
CA ARG A 36 3.87 -11.20 -2.05
C ARG A 36 2.60 -11.56 -2.81
N SER A 37 1.73 -12.40 -2.23
CA SER A 37 0.46 -12.77 -2.84
C SER A 37 -0.43 -11.55 -3.10
N PHE A 38 -0.43 -10.58 -2.19
CA PHE A 38 -1.12 -9.31 -2.35
C PHE A 38 -0.60 -8.53 -3.56
N VAL A 39 0.72 -8.33 -3.67
CA VAL A 39 1.34 -7.62 -4.81
C VAL A 39 1.07 -8.37 -6.12
N GLU A 40 1.20 -9.69 -6.15
CA GLU A 40 0.87 -10.52 -7.31
C GLU A 40 -0.61 -10.36 -7.71
N THR A 41 -1.52 -10.30 -6.75
CA THR A 41 -2.95 -10.10 -7.01
C THR A 41 -3.22 -8.73 -7.61
N LEU A 42 -2.58 -7.66 -7.12
CA LEU A 42 -2.69 -6.33 -7.69
C LEU A 42 -2.13 -6.27 -9.12
N VAL A 43 -0.92 -6.78 -9.32
CA VAL A 43 -0.17 -6.60 -10.57
C VAL A 43 -0.63 -7.55 -11.68
N LEU A 44 -0.97 -8.79 -11.33
CA LEU A 44 -1.22 -9.85 -12.29
C LEU A 44 -2.71 -10.21 -12.46
N ARG A 45 -3.56 -9.89 -11.47
CA ARG A 45 -4.95 -10.34 -11.42
C ARG A 45 -5.97 -9.21 -11.28
N ALA A 46 -5.53 -7.95 -11.41
CA ALA A 46 -6.40 -6.78 -11.28
C ALA A 46 -7.22 -6.75 -9.96
N GLY A 47 -6.62 -7.18 -8.84
CA GLY A 47 -7.29 -7.30 -7.55
C GLY A 47 -7.83 -5.99 -6.96
N CYS A 48 -7.39 -4.85 -7.51
CA CYS A 48 -7.91 -3.52 -7.18
C CYS A 48 -7.97 -2.64 -8.45
N GLY A 49 -8.75 -3.08 -9.45
CA GLY A 49 -8.79 -2.42 -10.75
C GLY A 49 -7.59 -2.76 -11.65
N ARG A 50 -7.48 -2.09 -12.79
CA ARG A 50 -6.40 -2.33 -13.75
C ARG A 50 -5.09 -1.71 -13.23
N PHE A 51 -4.12 -2.57 -12.91
CA PHE A 51 -2.80 -2.11 -12.46
C PHE A 51 -2.15 -1.16 -13.46
N ASP A 52 -1.53 -0.10 -12.95
CA ASP A 52 -0.83 0.91 -13.72
C ASP A 52 0.68 0.90 -13.42
N PRO A 53 1.50 0.27 -14.26
CA PRO A 53 2.94 0.23 -14.05
C PRO A 53 3.63 1.59 -14.22
N GLU A 54 3.04 2.52 -15.00
CA GLU A 54 3.60 3.86 -15.26
C GLU A 54 3.31 4.83 -14.10
N ALA A 55 2.19 4.62 -13.38
CA ALA A 55 1.87 5.37 -12.15
C ALA A 55 2.33 4.66 -10.87
N SER A 56 2.99 3.51 -10.99
CA SER A 56 3.54 2.74 -9.85
C SER A 56 5.06 2.91 -9.79
N PHE A 57 5.56 3.26 -8.61
CA PHE A 57 6.96 3.64 -8.42
C PHE A 57 7.62 2.81 -7.32
N VAL A 58 8.92 2.61 -7.46
CA VAL A 58 9.79 2.11 -6.40
C VAL A 58 10.87 3.15 -6.12
N ALA A 59 11.29 3.21 -4.87
CA ALA A 59 12.42 4.04 -4.45
C ALA A 59 13.55 3.13 -4.01
N GLU A 60 14.75 3.44 -4.49
CA GLU A 60 15.97 2.68 -4.22
C GLU A 60 16.97 3.57 -3.49
N SER A 61 17.70 2.96 -2.56
CA SER A 61 18.84 3.55 -1.89
C SER A 61 19.91 2.47 -1.72
N SER A 62 21.15 2.78 -2.13
CA SER A 62 22.31 1.87 -2.04
C SER A 62 22.04 0.45 -2.61
N GLY A 63 21.36 0.39 -3.77
CA GLY A 63 21.05 -0.87 -4.44
C GLY A 63 19.93 -1.70 -3.81
N SER A 64 19.18 -1.14 -2.86
CA SER A 64 18.06 -1.81 -2.21
C SER A 64 16.79 -0.98 -2.27
N LEU A 65 15.63 -1.62 -2.44
CA LEU A 65 14.36 -0.91 -2.38
C LEU A 65 14.05 -0.48 -0.95
N VAL A 66 13.73 0.80 -0.79
CA VAL A 66 13.38 1.42 0.49
C VAL A 66 11.97 1.99 0.51
N GLY A 67 11.30 2.02 -0.64
CA GLY A 67 9.92 2.48 -0.76
C GLY A 67 9.25 1.93 -2.00
N ALA A 68 7.92 1.86 -1.97
CA ALA A 68 7.09 1.46 -3.09
C ALA A 68 5.72 2.14 -3.05
N LEU A 69 5.19 2.46 -4.21
CA LEU A 69 3.82 2.89 -4.44
C LEU A 69 3.23 2.08 -5.58
N LEU A 70 2.08 1.46 -5.34
CA LEU A 70 1.32 0.70 -6.32
C LEU A 70 0.02 1.44 -6.64
N ALA A 71 -0.26 1.63 -7.91
CA ALA A 71 -1.46 2.32 -8.39
C ALA A 71 -2.22 1.50 -9.42
N SER A 72 -3.53 1.72 -9.48
CA SER A 72 -4.44 1.09 -10.43
C SER A 72 -5.45 2.11 -10.95
N HIS A 73 -6.09 1.81 -12.07
CA HIS A 73 -7.28 2.51 -12.53
C HIS A 73 -8.54 1.80 -12.02
N LEU A 74 -9.35 2.47 -11.22
CA LEU A 74 -10.67 1.98 -10.81
C LEU A 74 -11.75 2.32 -11.84
N SER A 75 -11.58 3.44 -12.58
CA SER A 75 -12.44 3.85 -13.68
C SER A 75 -11.63 4.61 -14.74
N ARG A 76 -12.30 5.13 -15.75
CA ARG A 76 -11.65 5.99 -16.78
C ARG A 76 -11.05 7.27 -16.19
N ASP A 77 -11.64 7.79 -15.11
CA ASP A 77 -11.32 9.10 -14.56
C ASP A 77 -10.65 9.02 -13.18
N ASN A 78 -10.59 7.82 -12.58
CA ASN A 78 -10.09 7.64 -11.22
C ASN A 78 -8.90 6.68 -11.17
N GLY A 79 -7.75 7.20 -10.74
CA GLY A 79 -6.61 6.43 -10.29
C GLY A 79 -6.73 6.09 -8.80
N HIS A 80 -6.24 4.93 -8.39
CA HIS A 80 -6.26 4.50 -6.99
C HIS A 80 -4.86 4.13 -6.52
N LEU A 81 -4.44 4.73 -5.42
CA LEU A 81 -3.21 4.37 -4.74
C LEU A 81 -3.49 3.16 -3.86
N CYS A 82 -3.18 1.97 -4.38
CA CYS A 82 -3.49 0.70 -3.72
C CYS A 82 -2.59 0.45 -2.50
N GLN A 83 -1.33 0.88 -2.59
CA GLN A 83 -0.34 0.71 -1.53
C GLN A 83 0.71 1.82 -1.60
N VAL A 84 1.06 2.36 -0.44
CA VAL A 84 2.21 3.25 -0.24
C VAL A 84 2.99 2.76 0.96
N SER A 85 4.23 2.36 0.74
CA SER A 85 5.11 1.82 1.77
C SER A 85 6.48 2.46 1.70
N VAL A 86 7.02 2.85 2.84
CA VAL A 86 8.36 3.39 3.00
C VAL A 86 8.97 2.75 4.23
N LEU A 87 10.20 2.25 4.12
CA LEU A 87 10.88 1.62 5.24
C LEU A 87 11.09 2.63 6.39
N PRO A 88 10.97 2.18 7.65
CA PRO A 88 11.11 3.05 8.83
C PRO A 88 12.43 3.83 8.85
N GLU A 89 13.51 3.23 8.39
CA GLU A 89 14.88 3.79 8.41
C GLU A 89 15.04 5.05 7.56
N VAL A 90 14.17 5.23 6.56
CA VAL A 90 14.18 6.40 5.66
C VAL A 90 12.95 7.28 5.85
N HIS A 91 12.26 7.12 6.97
CA HIS A 91 11.16 8.00 7.33
C HIS A 91 11.65 9.44 7.58
N GLY A 92 10.80 10.44 7.38
CA GLY A 92 11.14 11.86 7.60
C GLY A 92 11.92 12.52 6.46
N GLN A 93 12.42 11.73 5.50
CA GLN A 93 13.24 12.23 4.37
C GLN A 93 12.40 12.66 3.15
N GLY A 94 11.09 12.76 3.28
CA GLY A 94 10.20 13.21 2.18
C GLY A 94 9.87 12.13 1.14
N LEU A 95 10.36 10.89 1.30
CA LEU A 95 10.23 9.85 0.30
C LEU A 95 8.76 9.47 -0.01
N GLY A 96 7.91 9.37 1.02
CA GLY A 96 6.49 9.14 0.82
C GLY A 96 5.81 10.25 0.02
N HIS A 97 6.18 11.52 0.28
CA HIS A 97 5.71 12.66 -0.49
C HIS A 97 6.16 12.56 -1.96
N ALA A 98 7.42 12.24 -2.19
CA ALA A 98 7.96 12.10 -3.55
C ALA A 98 7.24 11.00 -4.34
N LEU A 99 7.03 9.82 -3.73
CA LEU A 99 6.33 8.69 -4.37
C LEU A 99 4.89 9.08 -4.75
N VAL A 100 4.12 9.67 -3.82
CA VAL A 100 2.75 10.06 -4.08
C VAL A 100 2.67 11.16 -5.12
N SER A 101 3.55 12.17 -5.06
CA SER A 101 3.61 13.25 -6.05
C SER A 101 3.95 12.73 -7.45
N ALA A 102 4.88 11.79 -7.57
CA ALA A 102 5.21 11.16 -8.85
C ALA A 102 4.02 10.39 -9.42
N CYS A 103 3.32 9.62 -8.58
CA CYS A 103 2.10 8.90 -8.97
C CYS A 103 1.01 9.86 -9.47
N LEU A 104 0.70 10.90 -8.70
CA LEU A 104 -0.34 11.88 -9.09
C LEU A 104 0.01 12.58 -10.41
N LYS A 105 1.30 12.91 -10.62
CA LYS A 105 1.78 13.48 -11.88
C LYS A 105 1.56 12.51 -13.05
N ALA A 106 1.90 11.23 -12.87
CA ALA A 106 1.73 10.21 -13.90
C ALA A 106 0.24 10.00 -14.25
N LEU A 107 -0.62 9.86 -13.23
CA LEU A 107 -2.08 9.74 -13.43
C LEU A 107 -2.65 10.95 -14.18
N ARG A 108 -2.23 12.16 -13.81
CA ARG A 108 -2.66 13.39 -14.52
C ARG A 108 -2.19 13.42 -15.97
N GLN A 109 -0.95 12.98 -16.25
CA GLN A 109 -0.42 12.91 -17.62
C GLN A 109 -1.19 11.91 -18.49
N GLN A 110 -1.79 10.89 -17.87
CA GLN A 110 -2.68 9.93 -18.53
C GLN A 110 -4.12 10.45 -18.69
N GLY A 111 -4.42 11.67 -18.23
CA GLY A 111 -5.73 12.30 -18.37
C GLY A 111 -6.73 11.96 -17.26
N LEU A 112 -6.30 11.30 -16.16
CA LEU A 112 -7.20 11.04 -15.04
C LEU A 112 -7.45 12.33 -14.25
N SER A 113 -8.72 12.57 -13.90
CA SER A 113 -9.16 13.78 -13.21
C SER A 113 -9.17 13.63 -11.69
N THR A 114 -9.20 12.41 -11.19
CA THR A 114 -9.27 12.11 -9.75
C THR A 114 -8.28 11.02 -9.33
N ALA A 115 -7.87 11.07 -8.07
CA ALA A 115 -7.12 10.02 -7.43
C ALA A 115 -7.73 9.71 -6.06
N SER A 116 -7.77 8.44 -5.69
CA SER A 116 -8.32 7.97 -4.41
C SER A 116 -7.36 7.04 -3.70
N LEU A 117 -7.56 6.90 -2.40
CA LEU A 117 -6.86 5.93 -1.56
C LEU A 117 -7.72 5.58 -0.34
N SER A 118 -7.35 4.52 0.36
CA SER A 118 -7.86 4.22 1.70
C SER A 118 -6.72 4.27 2.70
N VAL A 119 -6.97 4.82 3.87
CA VAL A 119 -5.99 4.92 4.96
C VAL A 119 -6.68 4.63 6.29
N THR A 120 -6.02 3.89 7.17
CA THR A 120 -6.50 3.64 8.52
C THR A 120 -6.49 4.93 9.33
N GLU A 121 -7.60 5.26 10.01
CA GLU A 121 -7.77 6.53 10.73
C GLU A 121 -6.66 6.79 11.75
N HIS A 122 -6.17 5.74 12.41
CA HIS A 122 -5.05 5.83 13.36
C HIS A 122 -3.67 6.06 12.70
N ASN A 123 -3.54 5.93 11.39
CA ASN A 123 -2.32 6.24 10.67
C ASN A 123 -2.20 7.76 10.41
N THR A 124 -2.07 8.51 11.51
CA THR A 124 -2.06 9.99 11.50
C THR A 124 -0.96 10.57 10.62
N ARG A 125 0.18 9.86 10.54
CA ARG A 125 1.31 10.27 9.70
C ARG A 125 0.97 10.21 8.21
N ALA A 126 0.40 9.11 7.74
CA ALA A 126 -0.03 8.96 6.36
C ALA A 126 -1.17 9.93 6.05
N TYR A 127 -2.12 10.08 6.99
CA TYR A 127 -3.22 11.02 6.87
C TYR A 127 -2.71 12.45 6.63
N ALA A 128 -1.79 12.94 7.46
CA ALA A 128 -1.19 14.28 7.30
C ALA A 128 -0.41 14.44 5.99
N LEU A 129 0.22 13.37 5.48
CA LEU A 129 0.86 13.38 4.17
C LEU A 129 -0.17 13.62 3.05
N TYR A 130 -1.27 12.87 3.07
CA TYR A 130 -2.28 12.95 2.03
C TYR A 130 -3.02 14.31 2.06
N GLU A 131 -3.33 14.84 3.24
CA GLU A 131 -3.91 16.20 3.35
C GLU A 131 -3.00 17.28 2.73
N ARG A 132 -1.69 17.24 3.01
CA ARG A 132 -0.73 18.18 2.42
C ARG A 132 -0.63 18.06 0.90
N LEU A 133 -0.94 16.89 0.33
CA LEU A 133 -0.98 16.65 -1.11
C LEU A 133 -2.35 16.97 -1.74
N GLY A 134 -3.28 17.53 -0.94
CA GLY A 134 -4.58 17.97 -1.41
C GLY A 134 -5.68 16.90 -1.39
N PHE A 135 -5.41 15.72 -0.86
CA PHE A 135 -6.47 14.74 -0.62
C PHE A 135 -7.44 15.25 0.46
N ARG A 136 -8.71 14.97 0.26
CA ARG A 136 -9.77 15.29 1.24
C ARG A 136 -10.51 14.01 1.61
N ARG A 137 -10.89 13.90 2.88
CA ARG A 137 -11.71 12.77 3.33
C ARG A 137 -13.05 12.81 2.61
N HIS A 138 -13.36 11.72 1.94
CA HIS A 138 -14.62 11.56 1.22
C HIS A 138 -15.64 10.77 2.04
N ARG A 139 -15.21 9.65 2.65
CA ARG A 139 -16.05 8.82 3.52
C ARG A 139 -15.20 8.04 4.51
N THR A 140 -15.83 7.59 5.59
CA THR A 140 -15.26 6.64 6.55
C THR A 140 -16.07 5.36 6.53
N PHE A 141 -15.42 4.22 6.68
CA PHE A 141 -16.07 2.92 6.78
C PHE A 141 -15.35 2.07 7.82
N ALA A 142 -16.07 1.12 8.45
CA ALA A 142 -15.48 0.14 9.35
C ALA A 142 -15.16 -1.14 8.58
N ALA A 143 -13.95 -1.65 8.76
CA ALA A 143 -13.58 -2.98 8.30
C ALA A 143 -13.74 -3.97 9.47
N HIS A 144 -14.42 -5.09 9.22
CA HIS A 144 -14.60 -6.16 10.21
C HIS A 144 -13.89 -7.42 9.72
N ALA A 145 -13.09 -8.02 10.59
CA ALA A 145 -12.43 -9.29 10.30
C ALA A 145 -12.92 -10.37 11.28
N TRP A 146 -13.23 -11.55 10.77
CA TRP A 146 -13.45 -12.72 11.58
C TRP A 146 -12.15 -13.54 11.62
N VAL A 147 -11.64 -13.82 12.83
CA VAL A 147 -10.46 -14.64 13.03
C VAL A 147 -10.88 -15.89 13.76
N ARG A 148 -10.52 -17.05 13.22
CA ARG A 148 -10.80 -18.33 13.89
C ARG A 148 -10.08 -18.34 15.24
N PRO A 149 -10.80 -18.55 16.37
CA PRO A 149 -10.15 -18.66 17.67
C PRO A 149 -9.13 -19.82 17.67
N PRO A 150 -8.02 -19.70 18.38
CA PRO A 150 -7.10 -20.82 18.51
C PRO A 150 -7.84 -22.03 19.07
N ALA A 151 -7.54 -23.21 18.54
CA ALA A 151 -8.12 -24.45 19.05
C ALA A 151 -7.81 -24.53 20.57
N ARG A 152 -8.86 -24.68 21.40
CA ARG A 152 -8.65 -24.96 22.82
C ARG A 152 -7.89 -26.28 22.90
N ILE A 153 -6.66 -26.23 23.41
CA ILE A 153 -5.93 -27.45 23.81
C ILE A 153 -6.73 -28.01 24.98
N ALA A 154 -7.44 -29.14 24.75
CA ALA A 154 -8.03 -29.90 25.83
C ALA A 154 -6.86 -30.40 26.69
N LEU A 155 -6.74 -29.89 27.92
CA LEU A 155 -5.83 -30.44 28.88
C LEU A 155 -6.35 -31.86 29.21
N PRO A 156 -5.51 -32.89 29.16
CA PRO A 156 -5.92 -34.22 29.59
C PRO A 156 -6.30 -34.17 31.10
N ALA A 157 -7.37 -34.88 31.42
CA ALA A 157 -7.90 -35.01 32.77
C ALA A 157 -6.91 -35.76 33.66
#